data_ec0cf16fd9c187c2cbafab51af44104b
#
_entry.id   ec0cf16fd9c187c2cbafab51af44104b
#
_cell.length_a   1.000
_cell.length_b   1.000
_cell.length_c   1.000
_cell.angle_alpha   90.00
_cell.angle_beta   90.00
_cell.angle_gamma   90.00
#
_symmetry.space_group_name_H-M   'P 1'
#
loop_
_entity.id
_entity.type
_entity.pdbx_description
1 polymer ?
#
loop_
_entity_poly.entity_id
_entity_poly.type
_entity_poly.pdbx_seq_one_letter_code
_entity_poly.pdbx_strand_id
1 'polypeptide(L)'
;MATMPTYLITYHGGPGMPTDPEAAQQMLAAFQTWVAETGSAMRDPGAPLAGARTVSADSVTEGQAEAAVSGYTVIAAPTLDDAVELVRGHPFLTRGGSLQVSESVSVGA
;
A
#
# COMPACT_ATOMS: atom_id res chain seq x y z
N MET A 1 -24.11 -2.24 -14.67
CA MET A 1 -23.71 -2.70 -13.35
C MET A 1 -22.63 -1.81 -12.80
N ALA A 2 -22.81 -1.34 -11.58
CA ALA A 2 -21.85 -0.43 -10.99
C ALA A 2 -20.57 -1.18 -10.62
N THR A 3 -19.43 -0.61 -10.98
CA THR A 3 -18.14 -1.14 -10.60
C THR A 3 -17.79 -0.61 -9.21
N MET A 4 -17.31 -1.47 -8.34
CA MET A 4 -16.86 -1.04 -7.03
C MET A 4 -15.67 -0.09 -7.18
N PRO A 5 -15.63 1.00 -6.41
CA PRO A 5 -14.46 1.86 -6.40
C PRO A 5 -13.21 1.09 -6.01
N THR A 6 -12.08 1.53 -6.54
CA THR A 6 -10.78 1.00 -6.14
C THR A 6 -10.04 2.03 -5.29
N TYR A 7 -9.18 1.53 -4.42
CA TYR A 7 -8.45 2.37 -3.47
C TYR A 7 -6.98 2.02 -3.53
N LEU A 8 -6.15 3.05 -3.60
CA LEU A 8 -4.71 2.89 -3.54
C LEU A 8 -4.28 2.99 -2.08
N ILE A 9 -3.60 1.96 -1.63
CA ILE A 9 -3.03 1.92 -0.28
C ILE A 9 -1.55 2.22 -0.42
N THR A 10 -1.08 3.27 0.25
CA THR A 10 0.34 3.60 0.25
C THR A 10 0.89 3.42 1.65
N TYR A 11 2.13 2.92 1.72
CA TYR A 11 2.78 2.51 2.95
C TYR A 11 3.79 3.58 3.34
N HIS A 12 3.73 4.03 4.60
CA HIS A 12 4.54 5.13 5.09
C HIS A 12 5.18 4.78 6.43
N GLY A 13 6.44 5.17 6.60
CA GLY A 13 7.13 4.99 7.88
C GLY A 13 7.45 3.53 8.17
N GLY A 14 7.58 3.22 9.45
CA GLY A 14 7.92 1.88 9.90
C GLY A 14 9.38 1.53 9.65
N PRO A 15 9.88 0.42 10.22
CA PRO A 15 11.20 -0.06 9.88
C PRO A 15 11.18 -0.63 8.46
N GLY A 16 12.31 -0.60 7.78
CA GLY A 16 12.43 -1.20 6.46
C GLY A 16 12.25 -2.71 6.51
N MET A 17 12.53 -3.36 5.39
CA MET A 17 12.50 -4.82 5.32
C MET A 17 13.45 -5.42 6.34
N PRO A 18 13.06 -6.46 7.08
CA PRO A 18 13.96 -7.14 8.00
C PRO A 18 15.18 -7.68 7.24
N THR A 19 16.35 -7.59 7.86
CA THR A 19 17.56 -8.18 7.31
C THR A 19 17.71 -9.65 7.70
N ASP A 20 17.04 -10.06 8.78
CA ASP A 20 17.01 -11.44 9.22
C ASP A 20 16.08 -12.26 8.31
N PRO A 21 16.57 -13.34 7.66
CA PRO A 21 15.73 -14.11 6.75
C PRO A 21 14.47 -14.69 7.40
N GLU A 22 14.55 -15.11 8.66
CA GLU A 22 13.38 -15.65 9.36
C GLU A 22 12.32 -14.57 9.58
N ALA A 23 12.75 -13.37 10.02
CA ALA A 23 11.84 -12.27 10.23
C ALA A 23 11.20 -11.82 8.90
N ALA A 24 11.97 -11.82 7.82
CA ALA A 24 11.47 -11.48 6.50
C ALA A 24 10.41 -12.48 6.03
N GLN A 25 10.63 -13.77 6.29
CA GLN A 25 9.65 -14.81 5.94
C GLN A 25 8.37 -14.68 6.75
N GLN A 26 8.49 -14.37 8.05
CA GLN A 26 7.33 -14.15 8.91
C GLN A 26 6.51 -12.95 8.43
N MET A 27 7.18 -11.88 8.02
CA MET A 27 6.52 -10.71 7.49
C MET A 27 5.78 -11.01 6.19
N LEU A 28 6.43 -11.76 5.29
CA LEU A 28 5.81 -12.15 4.04
C LEU A 28 4.59 -13.05 4.29
N ALA A 29 4.71 -14.01 5.22
CA ALA A 29 3.61 -14.90 5.58
C ALA A 29 2.43 -14.11 6.13
N ALA A 30 2.69 -13.13 7.00
CA ALA A 30 1.63 -12.28 7.57
C ALA A 30 0.93 -11.47 6.48
N PHE A 31 1.71 -10.94 5.53
CA PHE A 31 1.15 -10.21 4.40
C PHE A 31 0.27 -11.10 3.53
N GLN A 32 0.76 -12.31 3.23
CA GLN A 32 0.01 -13.27 2.43
C GLN A 32 -1.29 -13.69 3.10
N THR A 33 -1.28 -13.82 4.44
CA THR A 33 -2.48 -14.10 5.21
C THR A 33 -3.49 -12.95 5.07
N TRP A 34 -3.01 -11.72 5.18
CA TRP A 34 -3.89 -10.56 5.01
C TRP A 34 -4.47 -10.50 3.60
N VAL A 35 -3.65 -10.78 2.57
CA VAL A 35 -4.11 -10.83 1.18
C VAL A 35 -5.21 -11.88 1.02
N ALA A 36 -5.01 -13.05 1.60
CA ALA A 36 -6.01 -14.14 1.54
C ALA A 36 -7.30 -13.76 2.25
N GLU A 37 -7.19 -13.13 3.41
CA GLU A 37 -8.37 -12.69 4.17
C GLU A 37 -9.12 -11.57 3.46
N THR A 38 -8.42 -10.72 2.71
CA THR A 38 -9.05 -9.67 1.91
C THR A 38 -9.83 -10.25 0.75
N GLY A 39 -9.38 -11.39 0.23
CA GLY A 39 -10.13 -12.17 -0.75
C GLY A 39 -10.35 -11.43 -2.05
N SER A 40 -11.59 -11.46 -2.55
CA SER A 40 -11.94 -10.87 -3.84
C SER A 40 -11.81 -9.35 -3.87
N ALA A 41 -11.73 -8.69 -2.73
CA ALA A 41 -11.49 -7.26 -2.68
C ALA A 41 -10.05 -6.91 -3.08
N MET A 42 -9.14 -7.87 -3.01
CA MET A 42 -7.75 -7.65 -3.42
C MET A 42 -7.68 -7.54 -4.94
N ARG A 43 -7.22 -6.39 -5.44
CA ARG A 43 -7.05 -6.17 -6.88
C ARG A 43 -5.61 -6.31 -7.32
N ASP A 44 -4.69 -5.79 -6.52
CA ASP A 44 -3.26 -5.87 -6.81
C ASP A 44 -2.53 -5.83 -5.47
N PRO A 45 -1.84 -6.91 -5.08
CA PRO A 45 -1.07 -6.89 -3.83
C PRO A 45 0.04 -5.84 -3.84
N GLY A 46 0.47 -5.40 -5.03
CA GLY A 46 1.47 -4.37 -5.15
C GLY A 46 2.87 -4.88 -4.87
N ALA A 47 3.73 -3.96 -4.47
CA ALA A 47 5.14 -4.27 -4.23
C ALA A 47 5.77 -3.25 -3.30
N PRO A 48 6.85 -3.64 -2.60
CA PRO A 48 7.72 -2.65 -1.96
C PRO A 48 8.37 -1.77 -3.03
N LEU A 49 8.64 -0.53 -2.68
CA LEU A 49 9.24 0.44 -3.59
C LEU A 49 10.63 0.82 -3.11
N ALA A 50 11.53 1.06 -4.05
CA ALA A 50 12.90 1.46 -3.76
C ALA A 50 13.43 2.32 -4.92
N GLY A 51 14.56 3.01 -4.69
CA GLY A 51 15.27 3.71 -5.74
C GLY A 51 14.51 4.90 -6.34
N ALA A 52 13.92 5.71 -5.49
CA ALA A 52 13.06 6.81 -5.93
C ALA A 52 13.85 7.99 -6.47
N ARG A 53 13.25 8.71 -7.41
CA ARG A 53 13.68 10.02 -7.89
C ARG A 53 12.45 10.92 -7.87
N THR A 54 12.66 12.18 -7.57
CA THR A 54 11.59 13.17 -7.63
C THR A 54 11.79 14.04 -8.86
N VAL A 55 10.80 14.07 -9.73
CA VAL A 55 10.88 14.80 -11.00
C VAL A 55 9.90 15.98 -10.96
N SER A 56 10.43 17.17 -11.21
CA SER A 56 9.61 18.36 -11.40
C SER A 56 9.83 18.87 -12.82
N ALA A 57 9.12 19.96 -13.18
CA ALA A 57 9.27 20.51 -14.52
C ALA A 57 10.72 20.94 -14.79
N ASP A 58 11.44 21.39 -13.75
CA ASP A 58 12.77 21.99 -13.87
C ASP A 58 13.90 21.09 -13.42
N SER A 59 13.61 20.02 -12.69
CA SER A 59 14.69 19.28 -12.04
C SER A 59 14.33 17.82 -11.75
N VAL A 60 15.37 17.04 -11.55
CA VAL A 60 15.24 15.67 -11.04
C VAL A 60 16.16 15.58 -9.84
N THR A 61 15.62 15.17 -8.70
CA THR A 61 16.38 15.03 -7.46
C THR A 61 16.35 13.59 -6.96
N GLU A 62 17.39 13.21 -6.23
CA GLU A 62 17.46 11.89 -5.59
C GLU A 62 16.41 11.80 -4.50
N GLY A 63 15.85 10.60 -4.34
CA GLY A 63 14.95 10.30 -3.25
C GLY A 63 13.52 10.72 -3.50
N GLN A 64 12.71 10.55 -2.46
CA GLN A 64 11.29 10.85 -2.52
C GLN A 64 10.99 12.26 -2.01
N ALA A 65 9.89 12.80 -2.48
CA ALA A 65 9.34 14.02 -1.92
C ALA A 65 8.88 13.74 -0.47
N GLU A 66 8.36 14.77 0.17
CA GLU A 66 8.06 14.79 1.60
C GLU A 66 7.36 13.57 2.16
N ALA A 67 6.42 13.00 1.45
CA ALA A 67 5.66 11.83 1.92
C ALA A 67 6.23 10.57 1.31
N ALA A 68 7.29 10.06 1.91
CA ALA A 68 7.96 8.87 1.41
C ALA A 68 7.01 7.67 1.39
N VAL A 69 6.90 7.03 0.22
CA VAL A 69 6.06 5.85 0.03
C VAL A 69 6.97 4.64 -0.11
N SER A 70 6.82 3.66 0.80
CA SER A 70 7.66 2.47 0.80
C SER A 70 7.01 1.26 0.11
N GLY A 71 5.77 1.39 -0.33
CA GLY A 71 5.07 0.32 -1.03
C GLY A 71 3.66 0.73 -1.39
N TYR A 72 2.97 -0.15 -2.11
CA TYR A 72 1.58 0.10 -2.48
C TYR A 72 0.80 -1.20 -2.61
N THR A 73 -0.52 -1.10 -2.49
CA THR A 73 -1.47 -2.18 -2.72
C THR A 73 -2.75 -1.55 -3.27
N VAL A 74 -3.49 -2.28 -4.08
CA VAL A 74 -4.78 -1.80 -4.62
C VAL A 74 -5.88 -2.75 -4.17
N ILE A 75 -6.94 -2.19 -3.59
CA ILE A 75 -8.11 -2.96 -3.18
C ILE A 75 -9.38 -2.33 -3.74
N ALA A 76 -10.47 -3.07 -3.72
CA ALA A 76 -11.79 -2.57 -4.06
C ALA A 76 -12.69 -2.64 -2.83
N ALA A 77 -13.57 -1.66 -2.68
CA ALA A 77 -14.52 -1.64 -1.58
C ALA A 77 -15.72 -0.75 -1.97
N PRO A 78 -16.89 -0.95 -1.38
CA PRO A 78 -18.04 -0.11 -1.70
C PRO A 78 -17.85 1.35 -1.31
N THR A 79 -17.18 1.61 -0.20
CA THR A 79 -16.95 2.96 0.32
C THR A 79 -15.55 3.10 0.88
N LEU A 80 -15.13 4.34 1.10
CA LEU A 80 -13.84 4.61 1.74
C LEU A 80 -13.79 4.00 3.15
N ASP A 81 -14.88 4.07 3.91
CA ASP A 81 -14.93 3.49 5.25
C ASP A 81 -14.71 1.99 5.20
N ASP A 82 -15.32 1.30 4.23
CA ASP A 82 -15.12 -0.14 4.06
C ASP A 82 -13.67 -0.45 3.69
N ALA A 83 -13.06 0.37 2.83
CA ALA A 83 -11.65 0.19 2.48
C ALA A 83 -10.75 0.34 3.71
N VAL A 84 -11.02 1.33 4.55
CA VAL A 84 -10.27 1.54 5.79
C VAL A 84 -10.39 0.31 6.71
N GLU A 85 -11.59 -0.25 6.82
CA GLU A 85 -11.79 -1.44 7.65
C GLU A 85 -10.97 -2.64 7.15
N LEU A 86 -10.87 -2.81 5.84
CA LEU A 86 -10.07 -3.89 5.27
C LEU A 86 -8.59 -3.74 5.61
N VAL A 87 -8.05 -2.52 5.59
CA VAL A 87 -6.62 -2.32 5.84
C VAL A 87 -6.28 -2.24 7.32
N ARG A 88 -7.25 -2.13 8.21
CA ARG A 88 -6.97 -2.10 9.65
C ARG A 88 -6.33 -3.39 10.14
N GLY A 89 -6.52 -4.50 9.43
CA GLY A 89 -5.89 -5.77 9.75
C GLY A 89 -4.51 -5.96 9.14
N HIS A 90 -3.98 -4.96 8.43
CA HIS A 90 -2.70 -5.12 7.73
C HIS A 90 -1.54 -5.22 8.72
N PRO A 91 -0.65 -6.20 8.53
CA PRO A 91 0.46 -6.41 9.47
C PRO A 91 1.45 -5.24 9.55
N PHE A 92 1.50 -4.39 8.52
CA PHE A 92 2.40 -3.24 8.52
C PHE A 92 2.11 -2.29 9.70
N LEU A 93 0.86 -2.22 10.13
CA LEU A 93 0.47 -1.35 11.24
C LEU A 93 1.06 -1.79 12.58
N THR A 94 1.27 -3.09 12.75
CA THR A 94 1.88 -3.62 13.99
C THR A 94 3.38 -3.38 14.03
N ARG A 95 3.97 -2.94 12.92
CA ARG A 95 5.41 -2.68 12.82
C ARG A 95 5.73 -1.19 12.92
N GLY A 96 4.77 -0.37 13.34
CA GLY A 96 4.98 1.06 13.54
C GLY A 96 4.81 1.90 12.28
N GLY A 97 4.37 1.30 11.18
CA GLY A 97 4.08 2.04 9.97
C GLY A 97 2.65 2.57 9.95
N SER A 98 2.35 3.35 8.94
CA SER A 98 1.00 3.83 8.68
C SER A 98 0.63 3.59 7.23
N LEU A 99 -0.67 3.54 6.96
CA LEU A 99 -1.21 3.33 5.62
C LEU A 99 -2.11 4.50 5.27
N GLN A 100 -1.97 5.00 4.04
CA GLN A 100 -2.89 5.98 3.51
C GLN A 100 -3.80 5.29 2.51
N VAL A 101 -5.10 5.56 2.61
CA VAL A 101 -6.12 4.97 1.74
C VAL A 101 -6.68 6.11 0.88
N SER A 102 -6.53 6.00 -0.42
CA SER A 102 -6.99 7.05 -1.35
C SER A 102 -7.86 6.43 -2.43
N GLU A 103 -8.99 7.03 -2.67
CA GLU A 103 -9.88 6.54 -3.72
C GLU A 103 -9.32 6.89 -5.10
N SER A 104 -9.30 5.90 -5.99
CA SER A 104 -8.94 6.12 -7.38
C SER A 104 -10.17 6.64 -8.12
N VAL A 105 -10.09 7.84 -8.65
CA VAL A 105 -11.21 8.45 -9.35
C VAL A 105 -10.97 8.43 -10.85
N SER A 106 -12.06 8.25 -11.60
CA SER A 106 -11.97 8.31 -13.06
C SER A 106 -11.79 9.74 -13.52
N VAL A 107 -10.85 9.95 -14.44
CA VAL A 107 -10.67 11.25 -15.08
C VAL A 107 -10.84 11.05 -16.59
N GLY A 108 -11.64 11.91 -17.17
CA GLY A 108 -11.95 11.78 -18.56
C GLY A 108 -13.02 10.73 -18.83
N ALA A 109 -13.22 10.38 -20.06
CA ALA A 109 -14.27 9.47 -20.46
C ALA A 109 -13.80 8.02 -20.47
#